data_5fa0ca823e21f01a702262c7ce7288ca
#
_entry.id   5fa0ca823e21f01a702262c7ce7288ca
#
_cell.length_a   1.000
_cell.length_b   1.000
_cell.length_c   1.000
_cell.angle_alpha   90.00
_cell.angle_beta   90.00
_cell.angle_gamma   90.00
#
_symmetry.space_group_name_H-M   'P 1'
#
loop_
_entity.id
_entity.type
_entity.pdbx_description
1 polymer ?
#
loop_
_entity_poly.entity_id
_entity_poly.type
_entity_poly.pdbx_seq_one_letter_code
_entity_poly.pdbx_strand_id
1 'polypeptide(L)'
;MKSPVGVPRIRDYLRMLARGWVVIVCATLLSAGAGILVARYLQEPEYVATSRVFAVVPGDAQTHAAYEGNRGASVRIQTYAQLATSTIVTQRTIDELGLTETPEELAEHITTTSTPDTLSRFSYPLSVLLDVKVSGDDPDRTVDVANAVTRNLIAASEELEWDESESGPGLVLVDEAKTAPRVTESLLSAAGVGAAWGLALSALALLAVGAFSDRVLNRDQIEYVAGDSAIEEATP
;
A
#
# COMPACT_ATOMS: atom_id res chain seq x y z
N MET A 1 -43.14 24.98 -9.96
CA MET A 1 -43.11 23.70 -10.69
C MET A 1 -43.30 22.59 -9.68
N LYS A 2 -44.49 21.92 -9.65
CA LYS A 2 -44.74 20.74 -8.82
C LYS A 2 -43.94 19.58 -9.42
N SER A 3 -43.04 18.97 -8.65
CA SER A 3 -42.31 17.76 -9.09
C SER A 3 -43.30 16.64 -9.37
N PRO A 4 -43.07 15.81 -10.40
CA PRO A 4 -43.98 14.71 -10.72
C PRO A 4 -44.12 13.79 -9.50
N VAL A 5 -45.32 13.54 -9.09
CA VAL A 5 -45.69 12.65 -7.99
C VAL A 5 -45.33 11.24 -8.44
N GLY A 6 -44.43 10.58 -7.72
CA GLY A 6 -44.01 9.21 -8.04
C GLY A 6 -42.49 8.99 -8.14
N VAL A 7 -41.65 10.04 -8.26
CA VAL A 7 -40.20 9.85 -8.28
C VAL A 7 -39.68 9.83 -6.85
N PRO A 8 -39.00 8.74 -6.42
CA PRO A 8 -38.43 8.65 -5.07
C PRO A 8 -37.38 9.75 -4.87
N ARG A 9 -37.49 10.50 -3.79
CA ARG A 9 -36.57 11.57 -3.42
C ARG A 9 -35.39 11.00 -2.64
N ILE A 10 -34.23 11.62 -2.73
CA ILE A 10 -33.02 11.23 -1.98
C ILE A 10 -33.31 11.05 -0.47
N ARG A 11 -34.21 11.84 0.08
CA ARG A 11 -34.67 11.73 1.49
C ARG A 11 -35.33 10.39 1.81
N ASP A 12 -35.98 9.76 0.85
CA ASP A 12 -36.67 8.48 1.06
C ASP A 12 -35.64 7.34 1.17
N TYR A 13 -34.60 7.38 0.37
CA TYR A 13 -33.45 6.47 0.47
C TYR A 13 -32.68 6.63 1.80
N LEU A 14 -32.48 7.88 2.25
CA LEU A 14 -31.84 8.15 3.55
C LEU A 14 -32.71 7.62 4.72
N ARG A 15 -34.03 7.73 4.61
CA ARG A 15 -34.94 7.22 5.63
C ARG A 15 -34.98 5.69 5.65
N MET A 16 -34.82 5.04 4.50
CA MET A 16 -34.69 3.58 4.42
C MET A 16 -33.37 3.10 5.07
N LEU A 17 -32.25 3.73 4.75
CA LEU A 17 -30.96 3.46 5.40
C LEU A 17 -31.06 3.69 6.91
N ALA A 18 -31.69 4.79 7.35
CA ALA A 18 -31.90 5.08 8.77
C ALA A 18 -32.79 4.06 9.48
N ARG A 19 -33.75 3.43 8.79
CA ARG A 19 -34.60 2.37 9.38
C ARG A 19 -33.87 1.02 9.41
N GLY A 20 -32.92 0.78 8.45
CA GLY A 20 -32.14 -0.45 8.36
C GLY A 20 -30.77 -0.36 9.06
N TRP A 21 -30.52 0.69 9.87
CA TRP A 21 -29.19 0.93 10.47
C TRP A 21 -28.64 -0.27 11.27
N VAL A 22 -29.53 -1.02 11.95
CA VAL A 22 -29.14 -2.23 12.71
C VAL A 22 -28.55 -3.29 11.77
N VAL A 23 -29.16 -3.50 10.60
CA VAL A 23 -28.67 -4.46 9.60
C VAL A 23 -27.33 -4.01 9.06
N ILE A 24 -27.15 -2.72 8.78
CA ILE A 24 -25.88 -2.15 8.33
C ILE A 24 -24.79 -2.39 9.39
N VAL A 25 -25.07 -2.06 10.65
CA VAL A 25 -24.09 -2.22 11.75
C VAL A 25 -23.72 -3.70 11.92
N CYS A 26 -24.71 -4.60 11.97
CA CYS A 26 -24.44 -6.04 12.11
C CYS A 26 -23.62 -6.58 10.93
N ALA A 27 -23.99 -6.22 9.70
CA ALA A 27 -23.26 -6.63 8.51
C ALA A 27 -21.82 -6.08 8.49
N THR A 28 -21.64 -4.82 8.88
CA THR A 28 -20.32 -4.19 8.99
C THR A 28 -19.44 -4.90 10.03
N LEU A 29 -19.98 -5.22 11.21
CA LEU A 29 -19.25 -5.93 12.26
C LEU A 29 -18.90 -7.36 11.85
N LEU A 30 -19.82 -8.08 11.22
CA LEU A 30 -19.57 -9.43 10.70
C LEU A 30 -18.50 -9.42 9.61
N SER A 31 -18.56 -8.46 8.70
CA SER A 31 -17.57 -8.31 7.62
C SER A 31 -16.20 -7.87 8.15
N ALA A 32 -16.15 -7.01 9.17
CA ALA A 32 -14.90 -6.67 9.87
C ALA A 32 -14.28 -7.92 10.53
N GLY A 33 -15.08 -8.73 11.20
CA GLY A 33 -14.64 -10.00 11.77
C GLY A 33 -14.15 -10.98 10.71
N ALA A 34 -14.85 -11.09 9.58
CA ALA A 34 -14.42 -11.90 8.45
C ALA A 34 -13.09 -11.40 7.85
N GLY A 35 -12.91 -10.08 7.72
CA GLY A 35 -11.63 -9.48 7.29
C GLY A 35 -10.47 -9.86 8.18
N ILE A 36 -10.65 -9.85 9.50
CA ILE A 36 -9.63 -10.30 10.47
C ILE A 36 -9.32 -11.80 10.29
N LEU A 37 -10.36 -12.62 10.10
CA LEU A 37 -10.18 -14.07 9.89
C LEU A 37 -9.41 -14.36 8.61
N VAL A 38 -9.75 -13.68 7.50
CA VAL A 38 -9.03 -13.80 6.23
C VAL A 38 -7.56 -13.41 6.41
N ALA A 39 -7.29 -12.24 7.00
CA ALA A 39 -5.92 -11.77 7.24
C ALA A 39 -5.10 -12.72 8.13
N ARG A 40 -5.75 -13.41 9.06
CA ARG A 40 -5.05 -14.30 10.01
C ARG A 40 -4.82 -15.72 9.49
N TYR A 41 -5.75 -16.26 8.69
CA TYR A 41 -5.77 -17.67 8.34
C TYR A 41 -5.58 -17.96 6.85
N LEU A 42 -5.86 -16.98 5.98
CA LEU A 42 -5.78 -17.19 4.53
C LEU A 42 -4.60 -16.46 3.89
N GLN A 43 -4.04 -15.43 4.54
CA GLN A 43 -2.85 -14.75 4.00
C GLN A 43 -1.60 -15.56 4.30
N GLU A 44 -0.80 -15.78 3.29
CA GLU A 44 0.52 -16.38 3.43
C GLU A 44 1.43 -15.47 4.28
N PRO A 45 2.30 -16.05 5.10
CA PRO A 45 3.21 -15.25 5.90
C PRO A 45 4.24 -14.57 5.00
N GLU A 46 4.31 -13.26 5.06
CA GLU A 46 5.34 -12.47 4.41
C GLU A 46 6.42 -12.09 5.43
N TYR A 47 7.67 -12.33 5.06
CA TYR A 47 8.85 -11.99 5.85
C TYR A 47 9.62 -10.87 5.16
N VAL A 48 10.15 -9.91 5.91
CA VAL A 48 10.93 -8.81 5.34
C VAL A 48 12.28 -8.74 6.02
N ALA A 49 13.33 -8.96 5.23
CA ALA A 49 14.71 -8.74 5.65
C ALA A 49 15.15 -7.32 5.26
N THR A 50 15.93 -6.67 6.10
CA THR A 50 16.44 -5.32 5.84
C THR A 50 17.94 -5.30 6.01
N SER A 51 18.67 -4.86 4.99
CA SER A 51 20.08 -4.50 5.03
C SER A 51 20.23 -2.99 4.84
N ARG A 52 21.31 -2.42 5.33
CA ARG A 52 21.55 -0.97 5.29
C ARG A 52 22.91 -0.66 4.70
N VAL A 53 22.92 0.27 3.76
CA VAL A 53 24.14 0.79 3.14
C VAL A 53 24.23 2.30 3.35
N PHE A 54 25.46 2.78 3.35
CA PHE A 54 25.82 4.19 3.47
C PHE A 54 26.49 4.63 2.17
N ALA A 55 25.99 5.71 1.57
CA ALA A 55 26.57 6.30 0.37
C ALA A 55 27.78 7.19 0.76
N VAL A 56 28.92 6.92 0.17
CA VAL A 56 30.17 7.64 0.39
C VAL A 56 30.58 8.32 -0.90
N VAL A 57 30.96 9.57 -0.80
CA VAL A 57 31.68 10.29 -1.87
C VAL A 57 33.07 10.62 -1.34
N PRO A 58 34.14 10.13 -1.96
CA PRO A 58 35.50 10.48 -1.55
C PRO A 58 35.70 11.98 -1.60
N GLY A 59 36.24 12.55 -0.54
CA GLY A 59 36.50 13.96 -0.44
C GLY A 59 37.63 14.25 0.54
N ASP A 60 38.24 15.42 0.46
CA ASP A 60 39.27 15.87 1.38
C ASP A 60 38.69 16.05 2.79
N ALA A 61 39.49 15.80 3.82
CA ALA A 61 39.07 15.85 5.24
C ALA A 61 38.70 17.27 5.75
N GLN A 62 38.68 18.27 4.88
CA GLN A 62 38.25 19.61 5.23
C GLN A 62 36.71 19.70 5.39
N THR A 63 36.27 20.47 6.36
CA THR A 63 34.83 20.61 6.71
C THR A 63 33.94 20.97 5.52
N HIS A 64 34.43 21.77 4.58
CA HIS A 64 33.69 22.17 3.39
C HIS A 64 33.55 21.01 2.40
N ALA A 65 34.63 20.26 2.18
CA ALA A 65 34.61 19.10 1.31
C ALA A 65 33.72 17.96 1.87
N ALA A 66 33.69 17.77 3.18
CA ALA A 66 32.78 16.81 3.83
C ALA A 66 31.30 17.17 3.62
N TYR A 67 30.96 18.45 3.68
CA TYR A 67 29.59 18.93 3.41
C TYR A 67 29.19 18.71 1.94
N GLU A 68 30.05 19.05 1.02
CA GLU A 68 29.82 18.84 -0.42
C GLU A 68 29.74 17.34 -0.76
N GLY A 69 30.60 16.52 -0.13
CA GLY A 69 30.54 15.06 -0.24
C GLY A 69 29.21 14.47 0.22
N ASN A 70 28.72 14.87 1.38
CA ASN A 70 27.40 14.45 1.88
C ASN A 70 26.26 14.88 0.96
N ARG A 71 26.33 16.08 0.41
CA ARG A 71 25.34 16.57 -0.55
C ARG A 71 25.40 15.77 -1.85
N GLY A 72 26.57 15.47 -2.36
CA GLY A 72 26.76 14.59 -3.52
C GLY A 72 26.22 13.20 -3.29
N ALA A 73 26.52 12.61 -2.13
CA ALA A 73 26.01 11.29 -1.73
C ALA A 73 24.47 11.27 -1.64
N SER A 74 23.86 12.29 -1.05
CA SER A 74 22.39 12.35 -0.91
C SER A 74 21.65 12.49 -2.25
N VAL A 75 22.24 13.16 -3.24
CA VAL A 75 21.67 13.24 -4.59
C VAL A 75 21.74 11.86 -5.27
N ARG A 76 22.79 11.09 -5.04
CA ARG A 76 23.00 9.75 -5.63
C ARG A 76 22.15 8.66 -5.00
N ILE A 77 21.68 8.85 -3.77
CA ILE A 77 20.88 7.84 -3.04
C ILE A 77 19.68 7.36 -3.86
N GLN A 78 19.04 8.25 -4.60
CA GLN A 78 17.91 7.92 -5.48
C GLN A 78 18.34 7.04 -6.66
N THR A 79 19.52 7.28 -7.19
CA THR A 79 20.11 6.45 -8.26
C THR A 79 20.44 5.06 -7.75
N TYR A 80 21.03 4.95 -6.57
CA TYR A 80 21.32 3.66 -5.94
C TYR A 80 20.04 2.90 -5.57
N ALA A 81 18.99 3.61 -5.14
CA ALA A 81 17.69 3.02 -4.90
C ALA A 81 17.09 2.37 -6.16
N GLN A 82 17.23 3.04 -7.32
CA GLN A 82 16.80 2.50 -8.61
C GLN A 82 17.73 1.37 -9.09
N LEU A 83 19.03 1.48 -8.82
CA LEU A 83 20.00 0.44 -9.19
C LEU A 83 19.70 -0.87 -8.45
N ALA A 84 19.26 -0.82 -7.19
CA ALA A 84 18.92 -2.00 -6.40
C ALA A 84 17.86 -2.89 -7.05
N THR A 85 16.91 -2.31 -7.79
CA THR A 85 15.85 -3.01 -8.51
C THR A 85 16.17 -3.23 -10.00
N SER A 86 17.39 -2.88 -10.44
CA SER A 86 17.79 -3.04 -11.84
C SER A 86 18.06 -4.49 -12.19
N THR A 87 17.87 -4.82 -13.47
CA THR A 87 18.16 -6.16 -14.01
C THR A 87 19.60 -6.61 -13.74
N ILE A 88 20.57 -5.67 -13.66
CA ILE A 88 21.98 -6.00 -13.36
C ILE A 88 22.09 -6.61 -11.98
N VAL A 89 21.51 -5.99 -10.96
CA VAL A 89 21.57 -6.44 -9.58
C VAL A 89 20.71 -7.68 -9.35
N THR A 90 19.48 -7.69 -9.87
CA THR A 90 18.55 -8.81 -9.69
C THR A 90 19.03 -10.07 -10.41
N GLN A 91 19.54 -9.96 -11.64
CA GLN A 91 20.09 -11.12 -12.37
C GLN A 91 21.30 -11.70 -11.67
N ARG A 92 22.26 -10.86 -11.21
CA ARG A 92 23.42 -11.34 -10.44
C ARG A 92 23.02 -12.05 -9.16
N THR A 93 22.01 -11.55 -8.48
CA THR A 93 21.49 -12.17 -7.26
C THR A 93 20.86 -13.54 -7.55
N ILE A 94 20.10 -13.63 -8.64
CA ILE A 94 19.51 -14.89 -9.12
C ILE A 94 20.60 -15.91 -9.44
N ASP A 95 21.61 -15.49 -10.17
CA ASP A 95 22.72 -16.38 -10.58
C ASP A 95 23.57 -16.82 -9.36
N GLU A 96 23.80 -15.93 -8.39
CA GLU A 96 24.55 -16.21 -7.15
C GLU A 96 23.84 -17.24 -6.26
N LEU A 97 22.51 -17.09 -6.09
CA LEU A 97 21.73 -17.92 -5.17
C LEU A 97 20.98 -19.08 -5.87
N GLY A 98 21.06 -19.15 -7.20
CA GLY A 98 20.36 -20.17 -7.99
C GLY A 98 18.83 -20.07 -7.85
N LEU A 99 18.30 -18.84 -7.86
CA LEU A 99 16.86 -18.61 -7.77
C LEU A 99 16.16 -19.01 -9.08
N THR A 100 14.88 -19.41 -8.99
CA THR A 100 14.08 -19.78 -10.15
C THR A 100 13.20 -18.64 -10.66
N GLU A 101 13.19 -17.52 -9.97
CA GLU A 101 12.45 -16.31 -10.28
C GLU A 101 13.12 -15.56 -11.45
N THR A 102 12.33 -14.74 -12.14
CA THR A 102 12.87 -13.81 -13.13
C THR A 102 13.40 -12.54 -12.45
N PRO A 103 14.30 -11.77 -13.12
CA PRO A 103 14.79 -10.50 -12.56
C PRO A 103 13.68 -9.50 -12.24
N GLU A 104 12.62 -9.49 -13.03
CA GLU A 104 11.45 -8.64 -12.86
C GLU A 104 10.65 -9.03 -11.61
N GLU A 105 10.42 -10.33 -11.40
CA GLU A 105 9.73 -10.86 -10.21
C GLU A 105 10.54 -10.55 -8.95
N LEU A 106 11.86 -10.79 -8.96
CA LEU A 106 12.70 -10.45 -7.82
C LEU A 106 12.67 -8.93 -7.55
N ALA A 107 12.66 -8.08 -8.58
CA ALA A 107 12.59 -6.63 -8.42
C ALA A 107 11.31 -6.17 -7.70
N GLU A 108 10.17 -6.86 -7.89
CA GLU A 108 8.91 -6.57 -7.19
C GLU A 108 9.00 -6.83 -5.69
N HIS A 109 9.85 -7.77 -5.28
CA HIS A 109 10.11 -8.10 -3.87
C HIS A 109 11.13 -7.17 -3.20
N ILE A 110 11.81 -6.31 -3.96
CA ILE A 110 12.82 -5.37 -3.44
C ILE A 110 12.20 -3.99 -3.25
N THR A 111 12.25 -3.48 -2.04
CA THR A 111 11.85 -2.11 -1.71
C THR A 111 13.02 -1.37 -1.09
N THR A 112 13.31 -0.20 -1.61
CA THR A 112 14.37 0.66 -1.06
C THR A 112 13.78 1.88 -0.35
N THR A 113 14.35 2.23 0.79
CA THR A 113 13.90 3.39 1.57
C THR A 113 15.12 4.19 2.01
N SER A 114 15.20 5.45 1.60
CA SER A 114 16.19 6.36 2.17
C SER A 114 15.67 6.86 3.52
N THR A 115 16.50 6.78 4.57
CA THR A 115 16.13 7.32 5.88
C THR A 115 16.24 8.84 5.82
N PRO A 116 15.13 9.60 5.86
CA PRO A 116 15.19 11.05 5.79
C PRO A 116 15.84 11.60 7.06
N ASP A 117 16.67 12.64 6.90
CA ASP A 117 17.11 13.44 8.04
C ASP A 117 15.91 14.18 8.62
N THR A 118 15.44 13.72 9.79
CA THR A 118 14.26 14.27 10.48
C THR A 118 14.50 15.64 11.08
N LEU A 119 15.73 16.13 11.11
CA LEU A 119 16.11 17.41 11.70
C LEU A 119 15.83 18.60 10.78
N SER A 120 15.60 18.37 9.51
CA SER A 120 15.42 19.44 8.53
C SER A 120 13.97 19.55 8.06
N ARG A 121 13.13 20.27 8.80
CA ARG A 121 11.76 20.63 8.35
C ARG A 121 11.73 21.62 7.18
N PHE A 122 12.86 22.22 6.83
CA PHE A 122 12.95 23.33 5.86
C PHE A 122 13.98 23.12 4.75
N SER A 123 14.72 22.02 4.74
CA SER A 123 15.67 21.67 3.68
C SER A 123 15.31 20.30 3.11
N TYR A 124 15.73 20.03 1.87
CA TYR A 124 15.65 18.69 1.29
C TYR A 124 16.31 17.69 2.24
N PRO A 125 15.65 16.57 2.58
CA PRO A 125 16.22 15.56 3.45
C PRO A 125 17.47 15.00 2.80
N LEU A 126 18.63 15.37 3.35
CA LEU A 126 19.91 14.86 2.91
C LEU A 126 20.17 13.54 3.63
N SER A 127 19.63 12.45 3.11
CA SER A 127 19.95 11.11 3.61
C SER A 127 21.09 10.53 2.82
N VAL A 128 22.01 9.93 3.51
CA VAL A 128 23.13 9.14 2.95
C VAL A 128 22.98 7.64 3.28
N LEU A 129 21.91 7.27 3.99
CA LEU A 129 21.56 5.90 4.34
C LEU A 129 20.46 5.38 3.42
N LEU A 130 20.66 4.20 2.89
CA LEU A 130 19.69 3.46 2.10
C LEU A 130 19.40 2.11 2.77
N ASP A 131 18.16 1.89 3.13
CA ASP A 131 17.66 0.60 3.58
C ASP A 131 17.18 -0.18 2.35
N VAL A 132 17.74 -1.35 2.14
CA VAL A 132 17.31 -2.33 1.14
C VAL A 132 16.49 -3.37 1.87
N LYS A 133 15.22 -3.48 1.51
CA LYS A 133 14.25 -4.42 2.09
C LYS A 133 13.89 -5.44 1.02
N VAL A 134 13.92 -6.69 1.40
CA VAL A 134 13.45 -7.79 0.54
C VAL A 134 12.34 -8.51 1.26
N SER A 135 11.24 -8.76 0.56
CA SER A 135 10.12 -9.58 1.03
C SER A 135 10.18 -10.99 0.45
N GLY A 136 9.71 -11.97 1.20
CA GLY A 136 9.68 -13.37 0.78
C GLY A 136 8.83 -14.24 1.72
N ASP A 137 8.69 -15.49 1.37
CA ASP A 137 7.88 -16.52 2.05
C ASP A 137 8.65 -17.32 3.11
N ASP A 138 9.99 -17.37 2.98
CA ASP A 138 10.88 -18.08 3.90
C ASP A 138 11.85 -17.09 4.58
N PRO A 139 11.93 -17.06 5.93
CA PRO A 139 12.73 -16.06 6.64
C PRO A 139 14.23 -16.18 6.38
N ASP A 140 14.77 -17.39 6.31
CA ASP A 140 16.22 -17.60 6.14
C ASP A 140 16.61 -17.24 4.71
N ARG A 141 15.85 -17.71 3.72
CA ARG A 141 16.06 -17.37 2.31
C ARG A 141 15.92 -15.87 2.05
N THR A 142 14.96 -15.22 2.68
CA THR A 142 14.77 -13.76 2.54
C THR A 142 15.96 -12.97 3.06
N VAL A 143 16.59 -13.42 4.15
CA VAL A 143 17.84 -12.84 4.66
C VAL A 143 18.99 -13.01 3.67
N ASP A 144 19.16 -14.21 3.11
CA ASP A 144 20.20 -14.50 2.12
C ASP A 144 20.04 -13.64 0.86
N VAL A 145 18.81 -13.51 0.35
CA VAL A 145 18.50 -12.68 -0.81
C VAL A 145 18.77 -11.20 -0.52
N ALA A 146 18.36 -10.68 0.65
CA ALA A 146 18.61 -9.28 1.02
C ALA A 146 20.09 -8.95 1.08
N ASN A 147 20.89 -9.86 1.64
CA ASN A 147 22.34 -9.69 1.70
C ASN A 147 23.00 -9.82 0.32
N ALA A 148 22.55 -10.74 -0.52
CA ALA A 148 23.05 -10.89 -1.88
C ALA A 148 22.72 -9.67 -2.76
N VAL A 149 21.46 -9.19 -2.72
CA VAL A 149 21.04 -7.95 -3.40
C VAL A 149 21.94 -6.79 -2.98
N THR A 150 22.21 -6.65 -1.68
CA THR A 150 23.04 -5.56 -1.16
C THR A 150 24.48 -5.67 -1.62
N ARG A 151 25.09 -6.86 -1.60
CA ARG A 151 26.46 -7.08 -2.14
C ARG A 151 26.53 -6.75 -3.64
N ASN A 152 25.55 -7.24 -4.41
CA ASN A 152 25.49 -7.00 -5.85
C ASN A 152 25.22 -5.53 -6.19
N LEU A 153 24.43 -4.82 -5.35
CA LEU A 153 24.23 -3.37 -5.46
C LEU A 153 25.54 -2.61 -5.24
N ILE A 154 26.30 -2.96 -4.21
CA ILE A 154 27.62 -2.35 -3.94
C ILE A 154 28.54 -2.58 -5.12
N ALA A 155 28.70 -3.82 -5.58
CA ALA A 155 29.56 -4.15 -6.71
C ALA A 155 29.13 -3.42 -8.00
N ALA A 156 27.84 -3.36 -8.29
CA ALA A 156 27.32 -2.64 -9.45
C ALA A 156 27.56 -1.12 -9.35
N SER A 157 27.47 -0.55 -8.14
CA SER A 157 27.76 0.88 -7.94
C SER A 157 29.22 1.20 -8.17
N GLU A 158 30.13 0.34 -7.76
CA GLU A 158 31.58 0.48 -8.01
C GLU A 158 31.91 0.39 -9.50
N GLU A 159 31.38 -0.62 -10.19
CA GLU A 159 31.58 -0.79 -11.63
C GLU A 159 31.08 0.37 -12.47
N LEU A 160 30.00 1.02 -12.05
CA LEU A 160 29.39 2.12 -12.80
C LEU A 160 30.02 3.48 -12.51
N GLU A 161 30.57 3.67 -11.32
CA GLU A 161 31.01 5.00 -10.86
C GLU A 161 32.54 5.12 -10.72
N TRP A 162 33.27 3.99 -10.72
CA TRP A 162 34.71 4.03 -10.60
C TRP A 162 35.35 4.06 -11.98
N ASP A 163 36.26 5.01 -12.16
CA ASP A 163 37.16 5.10 -13.28
C ASP A 163 38.49 4.43 -12.92
N GLU A 164 39.45 4.38 -13.83
CA GLU A 164 40.81 3.80 -13.65
C GLU A 164 41.59 4.34 -12.44
N SER A 165 41.05 5.32 -11.72
CA SER A 165 41.70 5.99 -10.57
C SER A 165 41.51 5.32 -9.20
N GLU A 166 40.91 4.15 -9.10
CA GLU A 166 40.69 3.35 -7.87
C GLU A 166 39.91 4.07 -6.74
N SER A 167 39.33 5.25 -6.97
CA SER A 167 38.53 5.94 -5.96
C SER A 167 37.38 6.72 -6.58
N GLY A 168 36.18 6.28 -6.29
CA GLY A 168 34.95 6.93 -6.74
C GLY A 168 33.88 6.94 -5.66
N PRO A 169 32.74 7.55 -5.93
CA PRO A 169 31.56 7.41 -5.09
C PRO A 169 31.19 5.93 -4.98
N GLY A 170 30.64 5.52 -3.85
CA GLY A 170 30.29 4.11 -3.66
C GLY A 170 29.35 3.92 -2.48
N LEU A 171 29.01 2.67 -2.26
CA LEU A 171 28.19 2.22 -1.15
C LEU A 171 29.04 1.40 -0.19
N VAL A 172 28.87 1.65 1.10
CA VAL A 172 29.50 0.87 2.17
C VAL A 172 28.41 0.17 2.96
N LEU A 173 28.56 -1.14 3.16
CA LEU A 173 27.66 -1.92 3.99
C LEU A 173 27.77 -1.47 5.46
N VAL A 174 26.64 -1.10 6.07
CA VAL A 174 26.56 -0.69 7.48
C VAL A 174 26.02 -1.84 8.31
N ASP A 175 24.89 -2.39 7.92
CA ASP A 175 24.24 -3.51 8.60
C ASP A 175 23.78 -4.56 7.59
N GLU A 176 24.20 -5.81 7.83
CA GLU A 176 23.65 -6.97 7.14
C GLU A 176 22.28 -7.34 7.70
N ALA A 177 21.42 -7.87 6.86
CA ALA A 177 20.20 -8.50 7.31
C ALA A 177 20.55 -9.75 8.13
N LYS A 178 20.05 -9.82 9.37
CA LYS A 178 20.27 -10.97 10.29
C LYS A 178 18.98 -11.74 10.54
N THR A 179 17.86 -11.10 10.37
CA THR A 179 16.53 -11.66 10.63
C THR A 179 15.54 -11.09 9.63
N ALA A 180 14.55 -11.89 9.28
CA ALA A 180 13.39 -11.45 8.53
C ALA A 180 12.14 -11.59 9.42
N PRO A 181 11.75 -10.55 10.14
CA PRO A 181 10.52 -10.57 10.92
C PRO A 181 9.31 -10.74 10.00
N ARG A 182 8.33 -11.50 10.48
CA ARG A 182 7.05 -11.64 9.79
C ARG A 182 6.32 -10.30 9.77
N VAL A 183 5.95 -9.85 8.58
CA VAL A 183 5.06 -8.70 8.43
C VAL A 183 3.64 -9.19 8.64
N THR A 184 3.03 -8.74 9.72
CA THR A 184 1.59 -8.93 9.95
C THR A 184 0.90 -7.63 9.62
N GLU A 185 -0.02 -7.66 8.67
CA GLU A 185 -0.94 -6.53 8.52
C GLU A 185 -1.60 -6.21 9.85
N SER A 186 -1.75 -4.94 10.14
CA SER A 186 -2.39 -4.55 11.39
C SER A 186 -3.83 -5.08 11.39
N LEU A 187 -4.24 -5.74 12.48
CA LEU A 187 -5.63 -6.22 12.62
C LEU A 187 -6.67 -5.10 12.41
N LEU A 188 -6.26 -3.86 12.66
CA LEU A 188 -7.06 -2.68 12.42
C LEU A 188 -7.24 -2.38 10.93
N SER A 189 -6.20 -2.54 10.09
CA SER A 189 -6.34 -2.35 8.64
C SER A 189 -7.21 -3.43 8.02
N ALA A 190 -7.01 -4.69 8.38
CA ALA A 190 -7.83 -5.80 7.92
C ALA A 190 -9.31 -5.66 8.34
N ALA A 191 -9.56 -5.28 9.60
CA ALA A 191 -10.90 -4.96 10.08
C ALA A 191 -11.51 -3.76 9.35
N GLY A 192 -10.72 -2.72 9.08
CA GLY A 192 -11.16 -1.53 8.39
C GLY A 192 -11.59 -1.81 6.94
N VAL A 193 -10.81 -2.56 6.21
CA VAL A 193 -11.14 -3.00 4.84
C VAL A 193 -12.40 -3.87 4.85
N GLY A 194 -12.48 -4.87 5.75
CA GLY A 194 -13.66 -5.70 5.92
C GLY A 194 -14.91 -4.88 6.27
N ALA A 195 -14.78 -3.92 7.19
CA ALA A 195 -15.86 -3.02 7.56
C ALA A 195 -16.35 -2.15 6.39
N ALA A 196 -15.43 -1.60 5.59
CA ALA A 196 -15.76 -0.79 4.42
C ALA A 196 -16.57 -1.58 3.40
N TRP A 197 -16.17 -2.80 3.08
CA TRP A 197 -16.91 -3.70 2.21
C TRP A 197 -18.26 -4.08 2.78
N GLY A 198 -18.33 -4.42 4.08
CA GLY A 198 -19.59 -4.74 4.76
C GLY A 198 -20.58 -3.59 4.74
N LEU A 199 -20.12 -2.37 4.97
CA LEU A 199 -20.92 -1.16 4.90
C LEU A 199 -21.43 -0.91 3.49
N ALA A 200 -20.58 -0.98 2.48
CA ALA A 200 -20.94 -0.74 1.09
C ALA A 200 -21.97 -1.78 0.59
N LEU A 201 -21.73 -3.07 0.83
CA LEU A 201 -22.61 -4.14 0.40
C LEU A 201 -23.96 -4.12 1.12
N SER A 202 -23.98 -3.86 2.43
CA SER A 202 -25.23 -3.78 3.19
C SER A 202 -26.09 -2.57 2.79
N ALA A 203 -25.46 -1.42 2.54
CA ALA A 203 -26.14 -0.24 2.05
C ALA A 203 -26.75 -0.49 0.65
N LEU A 204 -25.98 -1.10 -0.26
CA LEU A 204 -26.43 -1.47 -1.59
C LEU A 204 -27.59 -2.48 -1.54
N ALA A 205 -27.49 -3.50 -0.68
CA ALA A 205 -28.55 -4.49 -0.50
C ALA A 205 -29.85 -3.86 0.01
N LEU A 206 -29.76 -2.95 1.00
CA LEU A 206 -30.95 -2.23 1.50
C LEU A 206 -31.57 -1.35 0.43
N LEU A 207 -30.77 -0.64 -0.35
CA LEU A 207 -31.24 0.18 -1.46
C LEU A 207 -31.89 -0.68 -2.55
N ALA A 208 -31.30 -1.83 -2.88
CA ALA A 208 -31.86 -2.78 -3.84
C ALA A 208 -33.21 -3.33 -3.35
N VAL A 209 -33.27 -3.83 -2.11
CA VAL A 209 -34.52 -4.33 -1.52
C VAL A 209 -35.58 -3.23 -1.50
N GLY A 210 -35.19 -2.00 -1.22
CA GLY A 210 -36.13 -0.89 -1.23
C GLY A 210 -36.61 -0.48 -2.62
N ALA A 211 -35.75 -0.56 -3.62
CA ALA A 211 -36.08 -0.25 -5.00
C ALA A 211 -37.00 -1.33 -5.65
N PHE A 212 -36.78 -2.62 -5.28
CA PHE A 212 -37.57 -3.75 -5.79
C PHE A 212 -38.80 -4.09 -4.93
N SER A 213 -38.93 -3.45 -3.76
CA SER A 213 -40.08 -3.67 -2.89
C SER A 213 -41.18 -2.68 -3.26
N ASP A 214 -42.35 -3.19 -3.67
CA ASP A 214 -43.55 -2.41 -3.95
C ASP A 214 -44.19 -1.71 -2.71
N ARG A 215 -43.33 -1.38 -1.72
CA ARG A 215 -43.80 -0.70 -0.52
C ARG A 215 -43.91 0.80 -0.77
N VAL A 216 -45.06 1.35 -0.43
CA VAL A 216 -45.29 2.79 -0.46
C VAL A 216 -44.33 3.51 0.47
N LEU A 217 -43.39 4.27 -0.11
CA LEU A 217 -42.30 4.92 0.58
C LEU A 217 -42.66 6.27 1.19
N ASN A 218 -43.78 6.88 0.72
CA ASN A 218 -44.17 8.22 1.15
C ASN A 218 -45.70 8.37 1.20
N ARG A 219 -46.19 9.19 2.13
CA ARG A 219 -47.62 9.54 2.27
C ARG A 219 -48.17 10.16 0.99
N ASP A 220 -47.39 10.94 0.28
CA ASP A 220 -47.78 11.57 -0.97
C ASP A 220 -48.10 10.52 -2.07
N GLN A 221 -47.51 9.33 -2.02
CA GLN A 221 -47.84 8.22 -2.92
C GLN A 221 -49.19 7.57 -2.56
N ILE A 222 -49.52 7.49 -1.28
CA ILE A 222 -50.80 6.98 -0.82
C ILE A 222 -51.95 7.93 -1.27
N GLU A 223 -51.72 9.23 -1.13
CA GLU A 223 -52.69 10.26 -1.52
C GLU A 223 -52.90 10.29 -3.05
N TYR A 224 -51.84 10.05 -3.84
CA TYR A 224 -51.93 9.96 -5.28
C TYR A 224 -52.71 8.72 -5.74
N VAL A 225 -52.40 7.53 -5.19
CA VAL A 225 -53.11 6.28 -5.52
C VAL A 225 -54.55 6.30 -5.04
N ALA A 226 -54.83 6.84 -3.84
CA ALA A 226 -56.17 6.98 -3.31
C ALA A 226 -56.99 8.04 -4.06
N GLY A 227 -56.33 9.12 -4.54
CA GLY A 227 -56.97 10.13 -5.35
C GLY A 227 -57.34 9.66 -6.77
N ASP A 228 -56.48 8.81 -7.36
CA ASP A 228 -56.69 8.26 -8.69
C ASP A 228 -57.82 7.21 -8.70
N SER A 229 -57.89 6.37 -7.65
CA SER A 229 -59.00 5.42 -7.48
C SER A 229 -60.35 6.09 -7.26
N ALA A 230 -60.41 7.25 -6.57
CA ALA A 230 -61.61 8.02 -6.37
C ALA A 230 -62.13 8.72 -7.66
N ILE A 231 -61.23 9.00 -8.61
CA ILE A 231 -61.61 9.58 -9.91
C ILE A 231 -62.13 8.48 -10.87
N GLU A 232 -61.56 7.27 -10.78
CA GLU A 232 -62.02 6.13 -11.61
C GLU A 232 -63.43 5.64 -11.22
N GLU A 233 -63.79 5.72 -9.93
CA GLU A 233 -65.11 5.37 -9.44
C GLU A 233 -66.18 6.46 -9.71
N ALA A 234 -65.78 7.68 -10.02
CA ALA A 234 -66.65 8.81 -10.29
C ALA A 234 -67.00 9.05 -11.76
N THR A 235 -66.51 8.21 -12.69
CA THR A 235 -66.76 8.33 -14.12
C THR A 235 -67.88 7.34 -14.51
N PRO A 236 -69.08 7.82 -14.90
CA PRO A 236 -70.22 6.98 -15.23
C PRO A 236 -70.11 6.26 -16.57
#